data_76cc0f371544cbfff119a7e480d900b7
#
_entry.id   76cc0f371544cbfff119a7e480d900b7
#
_cell.length_a   1.000
_cell.length_b   1.000
_cell.length_c   1.000
_cell.angle_alpha   90.00
_cell.angle_beta   90.00
_cell.angle_gamma   90.00
#
_symmetry.space_group_name_H-M   'P 1'
#
loop_
_entity.id
_entity.type
_entity.pdbx_description
1 polymer ?
#
loop_
_entity_poly.entity_id
_entity_poly.type
_entity_poly.pdbx_seq_one_letter_code
_entity_poly.pdbx_strand_id
1 'polypeptide(L)'
;MASRKRHRVHSPFLYEFTDKCFKINYTIEDGKKILLFKHQNIKSAETITITDYGAGSKYMNSQRRVKDIFKKSSSKGKYGKLLYQISKYYNPKNILELGTSLGNGTVQLALGNPLAHVTTIEGCPETAKISKRNFENLAVKNIELLNITFDDYFEQESKKVFDLVFIDGHHDGEALKKYLVALEPLIHKDTILILDDIRWSNSMITAWNDIVSSANYCVTIDLFRVGIIVKRPQQYKEHFVIRM
;
A
#
# COMPACT_ATOMS: atom_id res chain seq x y z
N MET A 1 2.46 6.91 24.38
CA MET A 1 3.90 6.58 24.23
C MET A 1 4.65 7.78 23.66
N ALA A 2 5.75 8.19 24.28
CA ALA A 2 6.54 9.32 23.80
C ALA A 2 7.29 8.95 22.51
N SER A 3 7.17 9.79 21.48
CA SER A 3 7.96 9.70 20.25
C SER A 3 9.45 9.76 20.60
N ARG A 4 10.20 8.70 20.29
CA ARG A 4 11.64 8.69 20.52
C ARG A 4 12.32 9.65 19.54
N LYS A 5 13.13 10.56 20.06
CA LYS A 5 13.95 11.48 19.25
C LYS A 5 14.96 10.66 18.42
N ARG A 6 15.16 11.05 17.16
CA ARG A 6 16.00 10.42 16.12
C ARG A 6 17.39 9.96 16.58
N HIS A 7 18.01 10.65 17.53
CA HIS A 7 19.38 10.37 18.01
C HIS A 7 19.51 9.23 19.05
N ARG A 8 18.42 8.49 19.35
CA ARG A 8 18.44 7.36 20.29
C ARG A 8 18.08 6.04 19.67
N VAL A 9 18.13 5.95 18.33
CA VAL A 9 17.75 4.75 17.59
C VAL A 9 19.01 4.04 17.15
N HIS A 10 19.26 2.85 17.70
CA HIS A 10 20.40 2.00 17.37
C HIS A 10 20.04 0.90 16.33
N SER A 11 18.83 0.94 15.73
CA SER A 11 18.44 0.00 14.69
C SER A 11 18.98 0.43 13.32
N PRO A 12 19.86 -0.36 12.69
CA PRO A 12 20.36 -0.07 11.35
C PRO A 12 19.23 0.07 10.33
N PHE A 13 18.20 -0.77 10.44
CA PHE A 13 17.03 -0.71 9.56
C PHE A 13 16.30 0.62 9.68
N LEU A 14 16.03 1.07 10.91
CA LEU A 14 15.32 2.32 11.10
C LEU A 14 16.15 3.53 10.67
N TYR A 15 17.46 3.50 10.89
CA TYR A 15 18.36 4.54 10.40
C TYR A 15 18.29 4.64 8.86
N GLU A 16 18.43 3.51 8.17
CA GLU A 16 18.32 3.50 6.70
C GLU A 16 16.96 4.00 6.22
N PHE A 17 15.90 3.56 6.87
CA PHE A 17 14.54 3.96 6.55
C PHE A 17 14.32 5.47 6.72
N THR A 18 14.74 6.06 7.84
CA THR A 18 14.52 7.49 8.11
C THR A 18 15.53 8.41 7.44
N ASP A 19 16.80 8.01 7.37
CA ASP A 19 17.87 8.88 6.90
C ASP A 19 18.17 8.76 5.41
N LYS A 20 17.85 7.61 4.82
CA LYS A 20 18.04 7.39 3.38
C LYS A 20 16.72 7.39 2.64
N CYS A 21 15.79 6.48 3.00
CA CYS A 21 14.53 6.30 2.29
C CYS A 21 13.67 7.58 2.31
N PHE A 22 13.40 8.19 3.45
CA PHE A 22 12.55 9.38 3.56
C PHE A 22 13.12 10.62 2.86
N LYS A 23 14.41 10.66 2.56
CA LYS A 23 15.04 11.79 1.87
C LYS A 23 14.94 11.74 0.36
N ILE A 24 14.49 10.62 -0.21
CA ILE A 24 14.29 10.47 -1.65
C ILE A 24 13.20 11.43 -2.14
N ASN A 25 13.48 12.16 -3.21
CA ASN A 25 12.50 13.00 -3.88
C ASN A 25 12.10 12.38 -5.22
N TYR A 26 10.96 12.80 -5.75
CA TYR A 26 10.59 12.48 -7.13
C TYR A 26 11.66 13.00 -8.09
N THR A 27 11.92 12.26 -9.15
CA THR A 27 12.57 12.84 -10.32
C THR A 27 11.65 13.90 -10.93
N ILE A 28 12.20 14.76 -11.79
CA ILE A 28 11.39 15.78 -12.48
C ILE A 28 10.29 15.11 -13.31
N GLU A 29 10.62 14.01 -13.98
CA GLU A 29 9.69 13.26 -14.83
C GLU A 29 8.58 12.61 -14.00
N ASP A 30 8.94 11.88 -12.93
CA ASP A 30 7.97 11.24 -12.05
C ASP A 30 7.05 12.26 -11.39
N GLY A 31 7.61 13.42 -10.97
CA GLY A 31 6.83 14.52 -10.42
C GLY A 31 5.80 15.07 -11.42
N LYS A 32 6.14 15.20 -12.70
CA LYS A 32 5.21 15.58 -13.78
C LYS A 32 4.10 14.55 -13.95
N LYS A 33 4.42 13.25 -13.97
CA LYS A 33 3.42 12.17 -14.07
C LYS A 33 2.47 12.17 -12.88
N ILE A 34 2.97 12.33 -11.65
CA ILE A 34 2.15 12.44 -10.44
C ILE A 34 1.20 13.66 -10.50
N LEU A 35 1.69 14.80 -10.96
CA LEU A 35 0.86 16.00 -11.13
C LEU A 35 -0.23 15.80 -12.20
N LEU A 36 0.12 15.16 -13.32
CA LEU A 36 -0.83 14.84 -14.39
C LEU A 36 -1.91 13.88 -13.86
N PHE A 37 -1.52 12.81 -13.18
CA PHE A 37 -2.45 11.87 -12.53
C PHE A 37 -3.42 12.58 -11.59
N LYS A 38 -2.89 13.43 -10.71
CA LYS A 38 -3.70 14.25 -9.79
C LYS A 38 -4.68 15.14 -10.52
N HIS A 39 -4.21 15.84 -11.55
CA HIS A 39 -5.02 16.79 -12.31
C HIS A 39 -6.19 16.11 -13.04
N GLN A 40 -5.91 14.97 -13.71
CA GLN A 40 -6.93 14.21 -14.43
C GLN A 40 -8.05 13.75 -13.49
N ASN A 41 -7.71 13.20 -12.34
CA ASN A 41 -8.68 12.65 -11.40
C ASN A 41 -9.46 13.75 -10.64
N ILE A 42 -8.81 14.85 -10.24
CA ILE A 42 -9.50 15.97 -9.56
C ILE A 42 -10.48 16.68 -10.50
N LYS A 43 -10.16 16.78 -11.78
CA LYS A 43 -11.01 17.45 -12.77
C LYS A 43 -12.03 16.54 -13.45
N SER A 44 -12.01 15.24 -13.15
CA SER A 44 -12.96 14.31 -13.75
C SER A 44 -14.39 14.65 -13.34
N ALA A 45 -15.25 14.79 -14.35
CA ALA A 45 -16.70 14.92 -14.18
C ALA A 45 -17.41 13.55 -14.16
N GLU A 46 -16.68 12.47 -14.41
CA GLU A 46 -17.20 11.11 -14.55
C GLU A 46 -17.75 10.58 -13.23
N THR A 47 -18.90 9.92 -13.32
CA THR A 47 -19.55 9.21 -12.22
C THR A 47 -19.54 7.72 -12.56
N ILE A 48 -19.14 6.90 -11.61
CA ILE A 48 -19.05 5.44 -11.74
C ILE A 48 -19.86 4.76 -10.65
N THR A 49 -20.30 3.53 -10.91
CA THR A 49 -20.95 2.69 -9.93
C THR A 49 -19.88 1.88 -9.17
N ILE A 50 -19.77 2.13 -7.87
CA ILE A 50 -18.86 1.36 -7.01
C ILE A 50 -19.56 0.12 -6.52
N THR A 51 -18.95 -1.04 -6.75
CA THR A 51 -19.30 -2.29 -6.08
C THR A 51 -18.33 -2.46 -4.91
N ASP A 52 -18.84 -2.40 -3.70
CA ASP A 52 -18.04 -2.55 -2.48
C ASP A 52 -18.03 -4.03 -2.07
N TYR A 53 -16.85 -4.62 -2.03
CA TYR A 53 -16.60 -6.00 -1.57
C TYR A 53 -16.07 -6.02 -0.12
N GLY A 54 -16.07 -4.88 0.58
CA GLY A 54 -15.56 -4.73 1.94
C GLY A 54 -16.34 -5.55 2.98
N ALA A 55 -15.71 -5.79 4.12
CA ALA A 55 -16.27 -6.55 5.24
C ALA A 55 -17.60 -5.93 5.70
N GLY A 56 -18.68 -6.72 5.61
CA GLY A 56 -20.02 -6.34 6.07
C GLY A 56 -20.90 -5.62 5.05
N SER A 57 -20.40 -5.27 3.87
CA SER A 57 -21.24 -4.73 2.80
C SER A 57 -21.88 -5.87 1.99
N LYS A 58 -23.17 -6.09 2.18
CA LYS A 58 -23.97 -6.78 1.17
C LYS A 58 -23.95 -5.90 -0.07
N TYR A 59 -23.08 -6.19 -1.06
CA TYR A 59 -22.99 -5.58 -2.40
C TYR A 59 -23.77 -4.27 -2.55
N MET A 60 -23.33 -3.19 -1.90
CA MET A 60 -23.97 -1.90 -2.05
C MET A 60 -23.38 -1.20 -3.27
N ASN A 61 -24.15 -1.19 -4.35
CA ASN A 61 -23.83 -0.36 -5.51
C ASN A 61 -24.12 1.11 -5.17
N SER A 62 -23.11 1.96 -5.19
CA SER A 62 -23.29 3.40 -5.01
C SER A 62 -22.64 4.18 -6.13
N GLN A 63 -23.38 5.14 -6.70
CA GLN A 63 -22.80 6.06 -7.67
C GLN A 63 -21.87 7.06 -6.96
N ARG A 64 -20.64 7.19 -7.45
CA ARG A 64 -19.65 8.14 -6.92
C ARG A 64 -18.91 8.84 -8.05
N ARG A 65 -18.67 10.13 -7.89
CA ARG A 65 -17.83 10.87 -8.84
C ARG A 65 -16.37 10.52 -8.64
N VAL A 66 -15.65 10.28 -9.73
CA VAL A 66 -14.22 9.95 -9.72
C VAL A 66 -13.41 10.95 -8.88
N LYS A 67 -13.70 12.27 -9.04
CA LYS A 67 -13.04 13.30 -8.22
C LYS A 67 -13.26 13.18 -6.73
N ASP A 68 -14.41 12.66 -6.29
CA ASP A 68 -14.71 12.52 -4.87
C ASP A 68 -14.03 11.25 -4.30
N ILE A 69 -13.95 10.17 -5.09
CA ILE A 69 -13.15 9.00 -4.77
C ILE A 69 -11.68 9.42 -4.61
N PHE A 70 -11.15 10.16 -5.59
CA PHE A 70 -9.77 10.65 -5.54
C PHE A 70 -9.51 11.53 -4.31
N LYS A 71 -10.44 12.43 -3.96
CA LYS A 71 -10.30 13.28 -2.76
C LYS A 71 -10.25 12.49 -1.46
N LYS A 72 -10.90 11.33 -1.39
CA LYS A 72 -10.92 10.45 -0.22
C LYS A 72 -9.77 9.45 -0.19
N SER A 73 -9.08 9.21 -1.32
CA SER A 73 -7.96 8.27 -1.41
C SER A 73 -6.89 8.58 -0.36
N SER A 74 -6.43 7.53 0.28
CA SER A 74 -5.44 7.54 1.34
C SER A 74 -4.02 7.83 0.85
N SER A 75 -3.64 7.24 -0.26
CA SER A 75 -2.28 7.24 -0.82
C SER A 75 -1.89 8.57 -1.48
N LYS A 76 -2.19 9.73 -0.85
CA LYS A 76 -1.87 11.08 -1.33
C LYS A 76 -0.84 11.78 -0.46
N GLY A 77 -0.24 12.85 -1.00
CA GLY A 77 0.69 13.70 -0.27
C GLY A 77 1.88 12.92 0.26
N LYS A 78 2.17 13.06 1.53
CA LYS A 78 3.34 12.41 2.17
C LYS A 78 3.25 10.89 2.18
N TYR A 79 2.05 10.30 2.30
CA TYR A 79 1.88 8.84 2.30
C TYR A 79 2.04 8.23 0.90
N GLY A 80 1.53 8.88 -0.15
CA GLY A 80 1.85 8.48 -1.52
C GLY A 80 3.34 8.60 -1.81
N LYS A 81 3.96 9.73 -1.42
CA LYS A 81 5.42 9.89 -1.57
C LYS A 81 6.20 8.80 -0.83
N LEU A 82 5.72 8.35 0.33
CA LEU A 82 6.34 7.25 1.08
C LEU A 82 6.37 5.95 0.26
N LEU A 83 5.29 5.59 -0.45
CA LEU A 83 5.26 4.41 -1.31
C LEU A 83 6.30 4.50 -2.42
N TYR A 84 6.39 5.66 -3.09
CA TYR A 84 7.44 5.93 -4.06
C TYR A 84 8.84 5.79 -3.46
N GLN A 85 9.08 6.37 -2.28
CA GLN A 85 10.36 6.36 -1.60
C GLN A 85 10.79 4.94 -1.22
N ILE A 86 9.87 4.13 -0.68
CA ILE A 86 10.13 2.73 -0.31
C ILE A 86 10.44 1.91 -1.56
N SER A 87 9.63 2.03 -2.60
CA SER A 87 9.87 1.33 -3.88
C SER A 87 11.22 1.72 -4.49
N LYS A 88 11.57 3.01 -4.47
CA LYS A 88 12.84 3.53 -5.00
C LYS A 88 14.05 3.06 -4.21
N TYR A 89 13.94 3.06 -2.87
CA TYR A 89 15.07 2.75 -2.01
C TYR A 89 15.38 1.26 -1.93
N TYR A 90 14.31 0.44 -1.70
CA TYR A 90 14.48 -1.00 -1.52
C TYR A 90 14.53 -1.79 -2.82
N ASN A 91 14.19 -1.15 -3.94
CA ASN A 91 14.30 -1.71 -5.29
C ASN A 91 13.66 -3.12 -5.44
N PRO A 92 12.40 -3.33 -4.98
CA PRO A 92 11.71 -4.61 -5.04
C PRO A 92 11.55 -5.06 -6.50
N LYS A 93 11.70 -6.36 -6.77
CA LYS A 93 11.45 -6.94 -8.10
C LYS A 93 9.95 -7.16 -8.33
N ASN A 94 9.28 -7.71 -7.32
CA ASN A 94 7.85 -8.01 -7.35
C ASN A 94 7.13 -7.24 -6.25
N ILE A 95 6.11 -6.49 -6.64
CA ILE A 95 5.27 -5.72 -5.74
C ILE A 95 3.84 -6.24 -5.88
N LEU A 96 3.15 -6.47 -4.75
CA LEU A 96 1.72 -6.75 -4.70
C LEU A 96 1.01 -5.57 -4.02
N GLU A 97 -0.09 -5.13 -4.61
CA GLU A 97 -1.01 -4.17 -4.00
C GLU A 97 -2.41 -4.79 -3.91
N LEU A 98 -2.97 -4.81 -2.71
CA LEU A 98 -4.35 -5.17 -2.45
C LEU A 98 -5.17 -3.91 -2.28
N GLY A 99 -5.96 -3.54 -3.31
CA GLY A 99 -6.76 -2.32 -3.37
C GLY A 99 -6.16 -1.23 -4.26
N THR A 100 -6.44 -1.35 -5.57
CA THR A 100 -5.97 -0.38 -6.57
C THR A 100 -6.70 0.95 -6.46
N SER A 101 -8.01 0.93 -6.22
CA SER A 101 -8.88 2.12 -6.34
C SER A 101 -8.64 2.84 -7.68
N LEU A 102 -8.39 4.14 -7.69
CA LEU A 102 -8.05 4.88 -8.91
C LEU A 102 -6.58 4.74 -9.36
N GLY A 103 -5.77 3.95 -8.64
CA GLY A 103 -4.37 3.67 -8.95
C GLY A 103 -3.36 4.64 -8.33
N ASN A 104 -3.73 5.37 -7.27
CA ASN A 104 -2.84 6.36 -6.68
C ASN A 104 -1.62 5.73 -5.98
N GLY A 105 -1.83 4.67 -5.18
CA GLY A 105 -0.75 3.87 -4.59
C GLY A 105 0.08 3.17 -5.67
N THR A 106 -0.62 2.52 -6.60
CA THR A 106 -0.02 1.78 -7.72
C THR A 106 0.98 2.62 -8.52
N VAL A 107 0.57 3.83 -8.93
CA VAL A 107 1.44 4.74 -9.70
C VAL A 107 2.68 5.14 -8.90
N GLN A 108 2.54 5.39 -7.59
CA GLN A 108 3.67 5.72 -6.72
C GLN A 108 4.68 4.56 -6.64
N LEU A 109 4.19 3.34 -6.43
CA LEU A 109 5.01 2.12 -6.37
C LEU A 109 5.71 1.86 -7.71
N ALA A 110 4.98 1.96 -8.82
CA ALA A 110 5.48 1.67 -10.16
C ALA A 110 6.52 2.69 -10.64
N LEU A 111 6.31 4.00 -10.37
CA LEU A 111 7.28 5.04 -10.69
C LEU A 111 8.51 4.99 -9.79
N GLY A 112 8.35 4.58 -8.53
CA GLY A 112 9.47 4.41 -7.59
C GLY A 112 10.51 3.41 -8.11
N ASN A 113 10.07 2.31 -8.71
CA ASN A 113 10.95 1.34 -9.38
C ASN A 113 10.36 0.90 -10.74
N PRO A 114 10.76 1.53 -11.85
CA PRO A 114 10.27 1.16 -13.18
C PRO A 114 10.66 -0.26 -13.64
N LEU A 115 11.61 -0.91 -12.98
CA LEU A 115 12.03 -2.29 -13.25
C LEU A 115 11.24 -3.32 -12.45
N ALA A 116 10.47 -2.89 -11.44
CA ALA A 116 9.59 -3.77 -10.69
C ALA A 116 8.41 -4.22 -11.53
N HIS A 117 7.91 -5.42 -11.25
CA HIS A 117 6.58 -5.84 -11.70
C HIS A 117 5.58 -5.58 -10.58
N VAL A 118 4.63 -4.69 -10.81
CA VAL A 118 3.58 -4.34 -9.86
C VAL A 118 2.30 -5.08 -10.24
N THR A 119 1.90 -6.05 -9.42
CA THR A 119 0.58 -6.69 -9.52
C THR A 119 -0.36 -5.97 -8.57
N THR A 120 -1.47 -5.43 -9.07
CA THR A 120 -2.47 -4.72 -8.26
C THR A 120 -3.86 -5.29 -8.46
N ILE A 121 -4.64 -5.40 -7.38
CA ILE A 121 -5.91 -6.10 -7.34
C ILE A 121 -7.03 -5.12 -7.03
N GLU A 122 -8.07 -5.12 -7.89
CA GLU A 122 -9.26 -4.29 -7.73
C GLU A 122 -10.52 -5.10 -8.00
N GLY A 123 -11.39 -5.22 -7.02
CA GLY A 123 -12.64 -5.96 -7.16
C GLY A 123 -13.69 -5.23 -8.00
N CYS A 124 -13.79 -3.90 -7.88
CA CYS A 124 -14.81 -3.11 -8.59
C CYS A 124 -14.43 -2.90 -10.06
N PRO A 125 -15.20 -3.44 -11.04
CA PRO A 125 -14.86 -3.33 -12.46
C PRO A 125 -14.79 -1.89 -12.97
N GLU A 126 -15.69 -1.01 -12.52
CA GLU A 126 -15.71 0.37 -12.94
C GLU A 126 -14.49 1.14 -12.41
N THR A 127 -14.08 0.87 -11.17
CA THR A 127 -12.86 1.45 -10.60
C THR A 127 -11.62 0.93 -11.31
N ALA A 128 -11.55 -0.38 -11.59
CA ALA A 128 -10.47 -1.01 -12.35
C ALA A 128 -10.32 -0.40 -13.77
N LYS A 129 -11.44 -0.12 -14.45
CA LYS A 129 -11.45 0.53 -15.76
C LYS A 129 -10.84 1.94 -15.71
N ILE A 130 -11.17 2.73 -14.65
CA ILE A 130 -10.60 4.07 -14.47
C ILE A 130 -9.10 3.99 -14.19
N SER A 131 -8.68 3.09 -13.30
CA SER A 131 -7.26 2.94 -12.96
C SER A 131 -6.44 2.49 -14.17
N LYS A 132 -6.93 1.55 -14.97
CA LYS A 132 -6.29 1.11 -16.22
C LYS A 132 -6.06 2.28 -17.17
N ARG A 133 -7.08 3.09 -17.42
CA ARG A 133 -6.98 4.30 -18.24
C ARG A 133 -5.97 5.30 -17.68
N ASN A 134 -5.93 5.45 -16.34
CA ASN A 134 -4.94 6.31 -15.69
C ASN A 134 -3.50 5.82 -15.96
N PHE A 135 -3.24 4.51 -15.87
CA PHE A 135 -1.91 3.95 -16.14
C PHE A 135 -1.49 4.13 -17.59
N GLU A 136 -2.41 3.91 -18.53
CA GLU A 136 -2.19 4.12 -19.96
C GLU A 136 -1.85 5.58 -20.27
N ASN A 137 -2.62 6.53 -19.73
CA ASN A 137 -2.39 7.97 -19.92
C ASN A 137 -1.04 8.46 -19.38
N LEU A 138 -0.49 7.79 -18.35
CA LEU A 138 0.81 8.08 -17.78
C LEU A 138 1.95 7.33 -18.45
N ALA A 139 1.64 6.44 -19.39
CA ALA A 139 2.59 5.50 -20.01
C ALA A 139 3.41 4.72 -18.96
N VAL A 140 2.76 4.25 -17.89
CA VAL A 140 3.36 3.38 -16.87
C VAL A 140 3.09 1.93 -17.28
N LYS A 141 4.14 1.19 -17.66
CA LYS A 141 4.00 -0.12 -18.33
C LYS A 141 4.29 -1.33 -17.44
N ASN A 142 4.79 -1.11 -16.24
CA ASN A 142 5.21 -2.15 -15.30
C ASN A 142 4.11 -2.54 -14.29
N ILE A 143 2.84 -2.31 -14.66
CA ILE A 143 1.66 -2.59 -13.83
C ILE A 143 0.82 -3.68 -14.50
N GLU A 144 0.51 -4.72 -13.73
CA GLU A 144 -0.48 -5.75 -14.03
C GLU A 144 -1.70 -5.53 -13.12
N LEU A 145 -2.81 -5.07 -13.70
CA LEU A 145 -4.06 -4.90 -12.99
C LEU A 145 -4.94 -6.13 -13.15
N LEU A 146 -5.31 -6.75 -12.04
CA LEU A 146 -6.23 -7.86 -11.97
C LEU A 146 -7.59 -7.37 -11.41
N ASN A 147 -8.64 -7.49 -12.22
CA ASN A 147 -9.99 -7.18 -11.78
C ASN A 147 -10.66 -8.44 -11.20
N ILE A 148 -10.30 -8.75 -9.97
CA ILE A 148 -10.81 -9.88 -9.19
C ILE A 148 -10.90 -9.47 -7.72
N THR A 149 -11.60 -10.24 -6.90
CA THR A 149 -11.60 -10.01 -5.45
C THR A 149 -10.30 -10.49 -4.81
N PHE A 150 -10.02 -10.06 -3.58
CA PHE A 150 -8.82 -10.52 -2.85
C PHE A 150 -8.92 -12.02 -2.53
N ASP A 151 -10.13 -12.50 -2.22
CA ASP A 151 -10.35 -13.91 -1.94
C ASP A 151 -10.08 -14.78 -3.18
N ASP A 152 -10.62 -14.39 -4.35
CA ASP A 152 -10.35 -15.08 -5.61
C ASP A 152 -8.86 -15.05 -5.99
N TYR A 153 -8.15 -13.96 -5.65
CA TYR A 153 -6.70 -13.88 -5.88
C TYR A 153 -5.93 -14.90 -5.03
N PHE A 154 -6.27 -15.01 -3.74
CA PHE A 154 -5.59 -15.94 -2.84
C PHE A 154 -5.99 -17.41 -3.06
N GLU A 155 -7.11 -17.69 -3.74
CA GLU A 155 -7.49 -19.04 -4.16
C GLU A 155 -6.71 -19.54 -5.38
N GLN A 156 -6.04 -18.64 -6.11
CA GLN A 156 -5.21 -19.04 -7.24
C GLN A 156 -3.88 -19.62 -6.74
N GLU A 157 -3.42 -20.70 -7.40
CA GLU A 157 -2.09 -21.24 -7.16
C GLU A 157 -1.01 -20.28 -7.70
N SER A 158 -0.56 -19.35 -6.88
CA SER A 158 0.54 -18.46 -7.23
C SER A 158 1.84 -18.96 -6.65
N LYS A 159 2.87 -19.07 -7.49
CA LYS A 159 4.26 -19.33 -7.05
C LYS A 159 5.11 -18.06 -6.95
N LYS A 160 4.50 -16.90 -7.19
CA LYS A 160 5.22 -15.61 -7.21
C LYS A 160 5.44 -15.13 -5.79
N VAL A 161 6.70 -14.87 -5.45
CA VAL A 161 7.09 -14.30 -4.16
C VAL A 161 7.29 -12.80 -4.32
N PHE A 162 6.78 -12.04 -3.35
CA PHE A 162 6.81 -10.58 -3.36
C PHE A 162 7.83 -10.01 -2.39
N ASP A 163 8.56 -8.98 -2.83
CA ASP A 163 9.53 -8.24 -2.03
C ASP A 163 8.87 -7.11 -1.24
N LEU A 164 7.75 -6.59 -1.77
CA LEU A 164 6.96 -5.52 -1.16
C LEU A 164 5.47 -5.82 -1.37
N VAL A 165 4.70 -5.69 -0.29
CA VAL A 165 3.24 -5.79 -0.32
C VAL A 165 2.63 -4.54 0.28
N PHE A 166 1.67 -3.94 -0.42
CA PHE A 166 0.87 -2.82 0.07
C PHE A 166 -0.59 -3.25 0.22
N ILE A 167 -1.16 -3.11 1.40
CA ILE A 167 -2.56 -3.46 1.71
C ILE A 167 -3.32 -2.16 1.97
N ASP A 168 -4.17 -1.76 1.03
CA ASP A 168 -5.04 -0.58 1.06
C ASP A 168 -6.49 -0.96 0.71
N GLY A 169 -7.02 -1.93 1.44
CA GLY A 169 -8.39 -2.40 1.19
C GLY A 169 -9.04 -3.00 2.43
N HIS A 170 -10.38 -3.08 2.38
CA HIS A 170 -11.26 -3.61 3.42
C HIS A 170 -11.25 -2.91 4.78
N HIS A 171 -10.19 -2.23 5.21
CA HIS A 171 -10.02 -1.49 6.47
C HIS A 171 -10.71 -2.13 7.69
N ASP A 172 -10.67 -3.46 7.75
CA ASP A 172 -11.21 -4.29 8.80
C ASP A 172 -10.12 -5.19 9.38
N GLY A 173 -10.06 -5.30 10.72
CA GLY A 173 -8.97 -5.99 11.41
C GLY A 173 -8.94 -7.49 11.18
N GLU A 174 -10.09 -8.16 11.09
CA GLU A 174 -10.15 -9.61 10.85
C GLU A 174 -9.79 -9.93 9.39
N ALA A 175 -10.26 -9.10 8.45
CA ALA A 175 -9.86 -9.21 7.05
C ALA A 175 -8.34 -9.03 6.90
N LEU A 176 -7.74 -8.01 7.56
CA LEU A 176 -6.30 -7.81 7.55
C LEU A 176 -5.54 -9.04 8.06
N LYS A 177 -5.96 -9.64 9.18
CA LYS A 177 -5.34 -10.86 9.72
C LYS A 177 -5.45 -12.04 8.74
N LYS A 178 -6.63 -12.23 8.11
CA LYS A 178 -6.85 -13.25 7.07
C LYS A 178 -5.86 -13.06 5.91
N TYR A 179 -5.69 -11.84 5.40
CA TYR A 179 -4.76 -11.56 4.31
C TYR A 179 -3.31 -11.76 4.70
N LEU A 180 -2.90 -11.41 5.93
CA LEU A 180 -1.54 -11.67 6.40
C LEU A 180 -1.24 -13.18 6.45
N VAL A 181 -2.21 -14.02 6.82
CA VAL A 181 -2.08 -15.48 6.78
C VAL A 181 -1.97 -15.98 5.33
N ALA A 182 -2.84 -15.49 4.43
CA ALA A 182 -2.83 -15.86 3.02
C ALA A 182 -1.55 -15.42 2.28
N LEU A 183 -0.90 -14.35 2.74
CA LEU A 183 0.37 -13.86 2.21
C LEU A 183 1.59 -14.67 2.65
N GLU A 184 1.49 -15.49 3.72
CA GLU A 184 2.65 -16.23 4.24
C GLU A 184 3.43 -17.03 3.19
N PRO A 185 2.79 -17.81 2.28
CA PRO A 185 3.51 -18.54 1.24
C PRO A 185 4.04 -17.65 0.10
N LEU A 186 3.61 -16.40 0.03
CA LEU A 186 3.93 -15.44 -1.05
C LEU A 186 4.98 -14.41 -0.66
N ILE A 187 5.54 -14.50 0.55
CA ILE A 187 6.51 -13.53 1.09
C ILE A 187 7.75 -14.22 1.65
N HIS A 188 8.83 -13.49 1.75
CA HIS A 188 10.08 -13.95 2.37
C HIS A 188 10.43 -13.12 3.63
N LYS A 189 11.50 -13.50 4.31
CA LYS A 189 11.90 -12.88 5.59
C LYS A 189 12.19 -11.37 5.53
N ASP A 190 12.57 -10.87 4.37
CA ASP A 190 12.92 -9.45 4.16
C ASP A 190 11.82 -8.68 3.41
N THR A 191 10.66 -9.32 3.11
CA THR A 191 9.52 -8.65 2.48
C THR A 191 9.04 -7.50 3.37
N ILE A 192 8.84 -6.34 2.76
CA ILE A 192 8.25 -5.17 3.42
C ILE A 192 6.74 -5.20 3.19
N LEU A 193 5.97 -5.28 4.26
CA LEU A 193 4.53 -5.13 4.20
C LEU A 193 4.14 -3.73 4.70
N ILE A 194 3.35 -3.03 3.91
CA ILE A 194 2.82 -1.70 4.21
C ILE A 194 1.31 -1.84 4.40
N LEU A 195 0.81 -1.45 5.56
CA LEU A 195 -0.59 -1.55 5.95
C LEU A 195 -1.16 -0.14 6.02
N ASP A 196 -2.15 0.19 5.19
CA ASP A 196 -2.80 1.50 5.27
C ASP A 196 -3.90 1.51 6.34
N ASP A 197 -4.20 2.71 6.79
CA ASP A 197 -5.32 3.01 7.69
C ASP A 197 -5.36 2.15 8.97
N ILE A 198 -4.20 1.86 9.59
CA ILE A 198 -4.06 1.05 10.82
C ILE A 198 -4.86 1.60 12.02
N ARG A 199 -5.46 2.78 11.90
CA ARG A 199 -6.32 3.43 12.90
C ARG A 199 -7.71 3.80 12.39
N TRP A 200 -8.12 3.20 11.26
CA TRP A 200 -9.42 3.49 10.65
C TRP A 200 -10.62 3.14 11.57
N SER A 201 -10.53 2.01 12.26
CA SER A 201 -11.55 1.47 13.13
C SER A 201 -10.95 0.81 14.37
N ASN A 202 -11.79 0.52 15.38
CA ASN A 202 -11.34 -0.21 16.56
C ASN A 202 -10.79 -1.60 16.21
N SER A 203 -11.40 -2.30 15.22
CA SER A 203 -10.90 -3.60 14.75
C SER A 203 -9.50 -3.48 14.14
N MET A 204 -9.23 -2.43 13.33
CA MET A 204 -7.91 -2.16 12.77
C MET A 204 -6.88 -1.82 13.84
N ILE A 205 -7.24 -1.03 14.86
CA ILE A 205 -6.34 -0.73 15.98
C ILE A 205 -5.99 -2.01 16.75
N THR A 206 -6.97 -2.87 17.01
CA THR A 206 -6.74 -4.16 17.68
C THR A 206 -5.82 -5.04 16.84
N ALA A 207 -6.10 -5.21 15.55
CA ALA A 207 -5.27 -5.99 14.64
C ALA A 207 -3.83 -5.45 14.58
N TRP A 208 -3.65 -4.12 14.53
CA TRP A 208 -2.31 -3.53 14.56
C TRP A 208 -1.57 -3.83 15.86
N ASN A 209 -2.24 -3.72 17.02
CA ASN A 209 -1.62 -4.04 18.31
C ASN A 209 -1.26 -5.54 18.42
N ASP A 210 -2.08 -6.44 17.88
CA ASP A 210 -1.80 -7.87 17.81
C ASP A 210 -0.55 -8.14 16.95
N ILE A 211 -0.45 -7.49 15.78
CA ILE A 211 0.72 -7.57 14.89
C ILE A 211 1.98 -7.08 15.61
N VAL A 212 1.92 -5.93 16.26
CA VAL A 212 3.04 -5.38 17.04
C VAL A 212 3.46 -6.33 18.16
N SER A 213 2.52 -7.04 18.78
CA SER A 213 2.80 -7.98 19.85
C SER A 213 3.27 -9.35 19.35
N SER A 214 2.95 -9.70 18.10
CA SER A 214 3.29 -11.00 17.49
C SER A 214 4.79 -11.22 17.37
N ALA A 215 5.26 -12.43 17.62
CA ALA A 215 6.66 -12.84 17.40
C ALA A 215 7.02 -12.98 15.90
N ASN A 216 6.03 -13.02 15.01
CA ASN A 216 6.25 -13.25 13.58
C ASN A 216 6.90 -12.05 12.87
N TYR A 217 6.78 -10.83 13.43
CA TYR A 217 7.31 -9.61 12.85
C TYR A 217 8.29 -8.95 13.81
N CYS A 218 9.57 -9.02 13.49
CA CYS A 218 10.62 -8.46 14.35
C CYS A 218 10.74 -6.94 14.23
N VAL A 219 10.42 -6.37 13.07
CA VAL A 219 10.44 -4.91 12.88
C VAL A 219 9.04 -4.41 12.58
N THR A 220 8.56 -3.48 13.40
CA THR A 220 7.28 -2.79 13.20
C THR A 220 7.47 -1.28 13.31
N ILE A 221 6.96 -0.52 12.34
CA ILE A 221 7.04 0.94 12.32
C ILE A 221 5.63 1.51 12.21
N ASP A 222 5.24 2.30 13.17
CA ASP A 222 3.98 3.03 13.23
C ASP A 222 4.20 4.48 12.76
N LEU A 223 3.60 4.82 11.62
CA LEU A 223 3.62 6.16 11.03
C LEU A 223 2.28 6.88 11.25
N PHE A 224 1.55 6.50 12.29
CA PHE A 224 0.24 6.98 12.66
C PHE A 224 -0.90 6.44 11.77
N ARG A 225 -0.89 6.69 10.49
CA ARG A 225 -1.86 6.19 9.54
C ARG A 225 -1.43 4.85 8.94
N VAL A 226 -0.15 4.75 8.60
CA VAL A 226 0.44 3.59 7.93
C VAL A 226 1.29 2.81 8.91
N GLY A 227 1.12 1.49 8.92
CA GLY A 227 2.00 0.55 9.59
C GLY A 227 2.96 -0.10 8.58
N ILE A 228 4.22 -0.30 8.97
CA ILE A 228 5.18 -1.08 8.19
C ILE A 228 5.65 -2.21 9.04
N ILE A 229 5.68 -3.41 8.49
CA ILE A 229 6.12 -4.62 9.17
C ILE A 229 7.10 -5.41 8.29
N VAL A 230 8.10 -6.01 8.94
CA VAL A 230 9.08 -6.91 8.30
C VAL A 230 9.34 -8.08 9.23
N LYS A 231 9.41 -9.29 8.70
CA LYS A 231 9.67 -10.50 9.51
C LYS A 231 11.03 -10.45 10.18
N ARG A 232 12.11 -10.43 9.43
CA ARG A 232 13.53 -10.36 9.85
C ARG A 232 13.85 -11.17 11.11
N PRO A 233 13.68 -12.49 11.11
CA PRO A 233 13.84 -13.33 12.30
C PRO A 233 15.27 -13.29 12.90
N GLN A 234 16.24 -12.78 12.16
CA GLN A 234 17.61 -12.58 12.61
C GLN A 234 17.82 -11.32 13.48
N GLN A 235 16.78 -10.47 13.63
CA GLN A 235 16.83 -9.25 14.43
C GLN A 235 16.03 -9.41 15.72
N TYR A 236 16.44 -8.66 16.76
CA TYR A 236 15.60 -8.48 17.93
C TYR A 236 14.30 -7.76 17.57
N LYS A 237 13.26 -8.07 18.31
CA LYS A 237 11.97 -7.42 18.11
C LYS A 237 12.04 -5.94 18.48
N GLU A 238 11.68 -5.08 17.53
CA GLU A 238 11.70 -3.63 17.69
C GLU A 238 10.39 -3.04 17.16
N HIS A 239 9.82 -2.15 17.96
CA HIS A 239 8.66 -1.36 17.57
C HIS A 239 8.99 0.14 17.63
N PHE A 240 8.73 0.84 16.54
CA PHE A 240 9.02 2.26 16.40
C PHE A 240 7.77 3.06 16.09
N VAL A 241 7.61 4.21 16.74
CA VAL A 241 6.57 5.20 16.42
C VAL A 241 7.25 6.46 15.90
N ILE A 242 6.98 6.81 14.64
CA ILE A 242 7.62 7.93 13.94
C ILE A 242 6.55 8.88 13.43
N ARG A 243 6.74 10.16 13.64
CA ARG A 243 5.92 11.21 13.03
C ARG A 243 6.56 11.66 11.72
N MET A 244 5.81 11.54 10.63
CA MET A 244 6.19 12.02 9.29
C MET A 244 5.86 13.53 9.14
#